data_21f81b64d26decd8fe3504c9eb7d9456
#
_entry.id   21f81b64d26decd8fe3504c9eb7d9456
#
_cell.length_a   1.000
_cell.length_b   1.000
_cell.length_c   1.000
_cell.angle_alpha   90.00
_cell.angle_beta   90.00
_cell.angle_gamma   90.00
#
_symmetry.space_group_name_H-M   'P 1'
#
loop_
_entity.id
_entity.type
_entity.pdbx_description
1 polymer ?
#
loop_
_entity_poly.entity_id
_entity_poly.type
_entity_poly.pdbx_seq_one_letter_code
_entity_poly.pdbx_strand_id
1 'polypeptide(L)'
;MTFIPATAEELTAEWVDDAMRSVGVLHGDDHVRGIRVAHLSYGGVGLSGDTVRVHLDGEGAGLPETLIAKFPTAVVANRGMIEGFDGYAREIAFYRDLALQVPVRVPGHYGSAMDPARFAGATDVAAKVVNRLPSRAHLALTADITKFMRPTKRRYVLLIEDMGADTVVHDLEEPPSVEQLCQVAGCLAGLHASFWGRQDLADHPATRTLVTEIPRVFVNVLRGRCRPMAEDRWSSWLTDADRRRLDASTDRFAADLGVINEPHTYVHGDPRSDNILFGAGDPIMLDWAMSSVGHPGYDIGYLLGSSLRRDDKG
;
A
#
# COMPACT_ATOMS: atom_id res chain seq x y z
N MET A 1 22.17 -3.35 12.74
CA MET A 1 22.71 -3.04 11.39
C MET A 1 23.02 -1.56 11.30
N THR A 2 24.22 -1.18 10.88
CA THR A 2 24.66 0.23 10.76
C THR A 2 24.38 0.82 9.38
N PHE A 3 24.27 0.01 8.36
CA PHE A 3 23.99 0.40 6.97
C PHE A 3 22.60 -0.07 6.55
N ILE A 4 21.88 0.75 5.78
CA ILE A 4 20.58 0.43 5.21
C ILE A 4 20.70 0.57 3.69
N PRO A 5 20.51 -0.49 2.90
CA PRO A 5 20.48 -0.39 1.44
C PRO A 5 19.36 0.54 0.98
N ALA A 6 19.63 1.45 0.06
CA ALA A 6 18.67 2.37 -0.51
C ALA A 6 18.17 1.91 -1.89
N THR A 7 18.93 1.02 -2.54
CA THR A 7 18.62 0.45 -3.87
C THR A 7 19.00 -1.02 -3.92
N ALA A 8 18.58 -1.71 -4.96
CA ALA A 8 18.87 -3.12 -5.17
C ALA A 8 20.37 -3.39 -5.35
N GLU A 9 21.12 -2.45 -5.94
CA GLU A 9 22.58 -2.56 -6.16
C GLU A 9 23.39 -2.45 -4.87
N GLU A 10 22.82 -1.85 -3.82
CA GLU A 10 23.43 -1.73 -2.51
C GLU A 10 23.18 -2.96 -1.62
N LEU A 11 22.33 -3.89 -2.07
CA LEU A 11 22.01 -5.09 -1.31
C LEU A 11 23.19 -6.07 -1.37
N THR A 12 23.59 -6.60 -0.19
CA THR A 12 24.67 -7.58 -0.07
C THR A 12 24.17 -8.85 0.59
N ALA A 13 24.85 -9.98 0.34
CA ALA A 13 24.53 -11.26 0.97
C ALA A 13 24.60 -11.17 2.50
N GLU A 14 25.62 -10.53 3.04
CA GLU A 14 25.78 -10.29 4.47
C GLU A 14 24.60 -9.51 5.08
N TRP A 15 24.14 -8.46 4.37
CA TRP A 15 23.01 -7.67 4.85
C TRP A 15 21.72 -8.49 4.86
N VAL A 16 21.49 -9.30 3.81
CA VAL A 16 20.31 -10.19 3.71
C VAL A 16 20.35 -11.26 4.80
N ASP A 17 21.51 -11.89 5.03
CA ASP A 17 21.69 -12.88 6.10
C ASP A 17 21.35 -12.30 7.47
N ASP A 18 21.94 -11.15 7.80
CA ASP A 18 21.68 -10.44 9.06
C ASP A 18 20.19 -10.05 9.21
N ALA A 19 19.57 -9.57 8.14
CA ALA A 19 18.16 -9.19 8.15
C ALA A 19 17.25 -10.38 8.43
N MET A 20 17.44 -11.49 7.72
CA MET A 20 16.65 -12.72 7.88
C MET A 20 16.85 -13.37 9.25
N ARG A 21 18.07 -13.34 9.79
CA ARG A 21 18.35 -13.79 11.17
C ARG A 21 17.65 -12.93 12.21
N SER A 22 17.63 -11.62 12.01
CA SER A 22 17.02 -10.69 12.98
C SER A 22 15.53 -10.92 13.22
N VAL A 23 14.85 -11.55 12.27
CA VAL A 23 13.42 -11.88 12.33
C VAL A 23 13.15 -13.39 12.49
N GLY A 24 14.22 -14.20 12.63
CA GLY A 24 14.09 -15.63 12.89
C GLY A 24 13.72 -16.49 11.67
N VAL A 25 14.00 -16.02 10.46
CA VAL A 25 13.86 -16.83 9.24
C VAL A 25 15.04 -17.78 9.08
N LEU A 26 16.26 -17.30 9.34
CA LEU A 26 17.46 -18.15 9.36
C LEU A 26 17.83 -18.54 10.78
N HIS A 27 18.15 -19.82 10.96
CA HIS A 27 18.52 -20.41 12.25
C HIS A 27 19.82 -21.21 12.14
N GLY A 28 20.53 -21.35 13.26
CA GLY A 28 21.70 -22.22 13.36
C GLY A 28 22.74 -21.95 12.26
N ASP A 29 23.02 -22.98 11.47
CA ASP A 29 24.01 -22.97 10.39
C ASP A 29 23.45 -22.51 9.03
N ASP A 30 22.16 -22.12 8.97
CA ASP A 30 21.61 -21.51 7.75
C ASP A 30 22.40 -20.25 7.42
N HIS A 31 22.80 -20.07 6.16
CA HIS A 31 23.65 -18.94 5.79
C HIS A 31 23.50 -18.51 4.33
N VAL A 32 23.34 -17.20 4.11
CA VAL A 32 23.36 -16.60 2.76
C VAL A 32 24.79 -16.25 2.39
N ARG A 33 25.34 -16.93 1.38
CA ARG A 33 26.72 -16.71 0.87
C ARG A 33 26.78 -15.78 -0.33
N GLY A 34 25.72 -15.79 -1.12
CA GLY A 34 25.65 -14.99 -2.35
C GLY A 34 24.22 -14.58 -2.67
N ILE A 35 24.08 -13.51 -3.41
CA ILE A 35 22.80 -13.06 -3.95
C ILE A 35 22.92 -12.69 -5.42
N ARG A 36 21.81 -12.86 -6.15
CA ARG A 36 21.66 -12.38 -7.51
C ARG A 36 20.32 -11.68 -7.65
N VAL A 37 20.36 -10.39 -7.99
CA VAL A 37 19.17 -9.55 -8.14
C VAL A 37 18.61 -9.67 -9.56
N ALA A 38 17.29 -9.81 -9.67
CA ALA A 38 16.54 -9.77 -10.92
C ALA A 38 15.39 -8.77 -10.79
N HIS A 39 15.40 -7.74 -11.63
CA HIS A 39 14.31 -6.77 -11.67
C HIS A 39 13.03 -7.43 -12.18
N LEU A 40 11.93 -7.19 -11.48
CA LEU A 40 10.62 -7.69 -11.89
C LEU A 40 10.02 -6.76 -12.93
N SER A 41 9.85 -7.28 -14.16
CA SER A 41 9.19 -6.58 -15.25
C SER A 41 7.66 -6.77 -15.10
N TYR A 42 7.04 -6.21 -14.08
CA TYR A 42 5.59 -6.03 -14.09
C TYR A 42 5.27 -4.78 -14.92
N GLY A 43 4.31 -4.84 -15.82
CA GLY A 43 3.96 -3.90 -16.90
C GLY A 43 3.73 -2.44 -16.53
N GLY A 44 4.67 -1.83 -15.88
CA GLY A 44 4.74 -0.43 -15.48
C GLY A 44 5.63 -0.27 -14.25
N VAL A 45 6.31 0.86 -14.14
CA VAL A 45 7.03 1.23 -12.92
C VAL A 45 6.00 1.26 -11.79
N GLY A 46 6.10 0.35 -10.82
CA GLY A 46 5.20 0.33 -9.67
C GLY A 46 5.10 1.73 -9.07
N LEU A 47 3.87 2.21 -8.82
CA LEU A 47 3.67 3.56 -8.28
C LEU A 47 4.39 3.75 -6.95
N SER A 48 4.49 2.68 -6.15
CA SER A 48 4.93 2.72 -4.76
C SER A 48 6.40 2.35 -4.55
N GLY A 49 7.01 1.51 -5.38
CA GLY A 49 8.36 1.04 -5.10
C GLY A 49 9.09 0.43 -6.28
N ASP A 50 10.40 0.27 -6.12
CA ASP A 50 11.24 -0.58 -6.94
C ASP A 50 11.27 -1.97 -6.28
N THR A 51 10.76 -2.97 -6.99
CA THR A 51 10.60 -4.33 -6.48
C THR A 51 11.48 -5.28 -7.28
N VAL A 52 12.32 -6.02 -6.59
CA VAL A 52 13.25 -6.96 -7.22
C VAL A 52 13.09 -8.35 -6.59
N ARG A 53 13.31 -9.41 -7.40
CA ARG A 53 13.51 -10.75 -6.92
C ARG A 53 14.99 -10.97 -6.62
N VAL A 54 15.28 -11.47 -5.45
CA VAL A 54 16.62 -11.81 -5.01
C VAL A 54 16.73 -13.32 -4.95
N HIS A 55 17.58 -13.90 -5.78
CA HIS A 55 17.95 -15.31 -5.70
C HIS A 55 19.04 -15.46 -4.66
N LEU A 56 18.87 -16.40 -3.76
CA LEU A 56 19.80 -16.68 -2.68
C LEU A 56 20.66 -17.88 -3.01
N ASP A 57 21.95 -17.77 -2.76
CA ASP A 57 22.90 -18.87 -2.77
C ASP A 57 23.45 -19.04 -1.36
N GLY A 58 23.45 -20.27 -0.84
CA GLY A 58 23.87 -20.50 0.53
C GLY A 58 23.61 -21.92 1.00
N GLU A 59 23.62 -22.11 2.31
CA GLU A 59 23.44 -23.40 2.96
C GLU A 59 22.38 -23.28 4.06
N GLY A 60 21.65 -24.39 4.26
CA GLY A 60 20.67 -24.53 5.33
C GLY A 60 19.30 -24.97 4.84
N ALA A 61 18.59 -25.71 5.68
CA ALA A 61 17.26 -26.23 5.37
C ALA A 61 16.16 -25.15 5.39
N GLY A 62 16.43 -24.03 6.07
CA GLY A 62 15.52 -22.89 6.19
C GLY A 62 15.76 -21.80 5.15
N LEU A 63 16.79 -21.93 4.30
CA LEU A 63 17.11 -20.94 3.29
C LEU A 63 16.13 -21.04 2.10
N PRO A 64 15.31 -20.01 1.82
CA PRO A 64 14.47 -19.98 0.62
C PRO A 64 15.34 -19.77 -0.63
N GLU A 65 14.88 -20.26 -1.78
CA GLU A 65 15.58 -20.06 -3.06
C GLU A 65 15.54 -18.60 -3.50
N THR A 66 14.44 -17.93 -3.22
CA THR A 66 14.20 -16.53 -3.62
C THR A 66 13.47 -15.76 -2.53
N LEU A 67 13.62 -14.45 -2.55
CA LEU A 67 12.79 -13.51 -1.80
C LEU A 67 12.50 -12.27 -2.66
N ILE A 68 11.55 -11.46 -2.22
CA ILE A 68 11.25 -10.16 -2.82
C ILE A 68 11.83 -9.06 -1.95
N ALA A 69 12.61 -8.16 -2.55
CA ALA A 69 13.08 -6.95 -1.90
C ALA A 69 12.37 -5.73 -2.49
N LYS A 70 11.81 -4.90 -1.61
CA LYS A 70 11.11 -3.65 -1.97
C LYS A 70 11.91 -2.45 -1.50
N PHE A 71 12.12 -1.49 -2.41
CA PHE A 71 12.79 -0.21 -2.17
C PHE A 71 11.86 0.94 -2.56
N PRO A 72 12.12 2.17 -2.07
CA PRO A 72 11.37 3.35 -2.50
C PRO A 72 11.49 3.56 -4.00
N THR A 73 10.39 3.99 -4.63
CA THR A 73 10.40 4.32 -6.05
C THR A 73 11.43 5.41 -6.38
N ALA A 74 12.11 5.25 -7.51
CA ALA A 74 13.02 6.26 -8.06
C ALA A 74 12.27 7.49 -8.61
N VAL A 75 10.95 7.37 -8.88
CA VAL A 75 10.11 8.47 -9.38
C VAL A 75 9.88 9.49 -8.27
N VAL A 76 10.55 10.62 -8.36
CA VAL A 76 10.59 11.68 -7.32
C VAL A 76 9.21 12.11 -6.83
N ALA A 77 8.26 12.30 -7.75
CA ALA A 77 6.91 12.75 -7.40
C ALA A 77 6.13 11.69 -6.62
N ASN A 78 6.24 10.42 -7.02
CA ASN A 78 5.59 9.29 -6.37
C ASN A 78 6.21 9.06 -4.99
N ARG A 79 7.53 9.05 -4.92
CA ARG A 79 8.26 8.88 -3.67
C ARG A 79 7.88 9.94 -2.63
N GLY A 80 7.85 11.21 -3.04
CA GLY A 80 7.45 12.30 -2.14
C GLY A 80 6.01 12.14 -1.61
N MET A 81 5.11 11.65 -2.45
CA MET A 81 3.72 11.37 -2.05
C MET A 81 3.65 10.23 -1.04
N ILE A 82 4.31 9.10 -1.32
CA ILE A 82 4.27 7.92 -0.44
C ILE A 82 4.94 8.21 0.90
N GLU A 83 6.09 8.90 0.90
CA GLU A 83 6.75 9.34 2.14
C GLU A 83 5.89 10.34 2.93
N GLY A 84 5.17 11.24 2.23
CA GLY A 84 4.24 12.19 2.85
C GLY A 84 3.07 11.52 3.58
N PHE A 85 2.72 10.30 3.16
CA PHE A 85 1.73 9.44 3.82
C PHE A 85 2.35 8.40 4.74
N ASP A 86 3.66 8.44 4.99
CA ASP A 86 4.41 7.41 5.73
C ASP A 86 4.24 5.98 5.17
N GLY A 87 3.91 5.83 3.88
CA GLY A 87 3.54 4.55 3.26
C GLY A 87 4.59 3.45 3.47
N TYR A 88 5.87 3.74 3.21
CA TYR A 88 6.94 2.76 3.43
C TYR A 88 7.09 2.33 4.89
N ALA A 89 7.01 3.28 5.82
CA ALA A 89 7.11 2.99 7.24
C ALA A 89 5.90 2.16 7.73
N ARG A 90 4.72 2.43 7.18
CA ARG A 90 3.49 1.69 7.48
C ARG A 90 3.53 0.27 6.95
N GLU A 91 3.99 0.07 5.72
CA GLU A 91 4.15 -1.27 5.15
C GLU A 91 5.15 -2.11 5.96
N ILE A 92 6.30 -1.52 6.34
CA ILE A 92 7.27 -2.18 7.22
C ILE A 92 6.64 -2.53 8.58
N ALA A 93 5.90 -1.59 9.19
CA ALA A 93 5.24 -1.84 10.46
C ALA A 93 4.15 -2.92 10.35
N PHE A 94 3.41 -2.97 9.24
CA PHE A 94 2.46 -4.05 8.99
C PHE A 94 3.15 -5.42 8.97
N TYR A 95 4.16 -5.60 8.15
CA TYR A 95 4.85 -6.89 8.03
C TYR A 95 5.52 -7.31 9.33
N ARG A 96 6.09 -6.38 10.09
CA ARG A 96 6.75 -6.65 11.35
C ARG A 96 5.76 -7.02 12.47
N ASP A 97 4.63 -6.31 12.56
CA ASP A 97 3.79 -6.32 13.76
C ASP A 97 2.42 -6.96 13.56
N LEU A 98 1.84 -6.89 12.36
CA LEU A 98 0.45 -7.29 12.11
C LEU A 98 0.29 -8.46 11.13
N ALA A 99 1.25 -8.74 10.27
CA ALA A 99 1.13 -9.75 9.22
C ALA A 99 0.75 -11.15 9.75
N LEU A 100 1.24 -11.53 10.94
CA LEU A 100 0.87 -12.79 11.59
C LEU A 100 -0.50 -12.77 12.28
N GLN A 101 -1.13 -11.61 12.41
CA GLN A 101 -2.42 -11.45 13.07
C GLN A 101 -3.59 -11.37 12.08
N VAL A 102 -3.31 -11.05 10.82
CA VAL A 102 -4.35 -10.95 9.80
C VAL A 102 -4.80 -12.34 9.34
N PRO A 103 -6.12 -12.60 9.18
CA PRO A 103 -6.63 -13.90 8.75
C PRO A 103 -6.63 -14.06 7.23
N VAL A 104 -5.86 -13.25 6.53
CA VAL A 104 -5.70 -13.30 5.07
C VAL A 104 -4.28 -13.73 4.74
N ARG A 105 -4.11 -14.39 3.60
CA ARG A 105 -2.79 -14.81 3.16
C ARG A 105 -1.96 -13.60 2.73
N VAL A 106 -0.77 -13.48 3.30
CA VAL A 106 0.22 -12.43 3.01
C VAL A 106 1.61 -13.05 2.93
N PRO A 107 2.56 -12.45 2.20
CA PRO A 107 3.95 -12.90 2.22
C PRO A 107 4.55 -12.87 3.63
N GLY A 108 5.42 -13.81 3.93
CA GLY A 108 6.19 -13.81 5.16
C GLY A 108 7.15 -12.62 5.23
N HIS A 109 7.39 -12.08 6.43
CA HIS A 109 8.37 -11.03 6.68
C HIS A 109 9.76 -11.62 6.82
N TYR A 110 10.69 -11.30 5.92
CA TYR A 110 12.06 -11.80 5.90
C TYR A 110 13.10 -10.80 6.39
N GLY A 111 12.70 -9.60 6.70
CA GLY A 111 13.52 -8.55 7.27
C GLY A 111 13.18 -7.17 6.76
N SER A 112 13.57 -6.16 7.50
CA SER A 112 13.36 -4.77 7.08
C SER A 112 14.27 -3.82 7.81
N ALA A 113 14.55 -2.68 7.18
CA ALA A 113 15.22 -1.57 7.84
C ALA A 113 14.75 -0.23 7.26
N MET A 114 14.78 0.81 8.10
CA MET A 114 14.49 2.17 7.67
C MET A 114 15.26 3.19 8.51
N ASP A 115 15.61 4.32 7.89
CA ASP A 115 16.13 5.46 8.63
C ASP A 115 15.06 6.04 9.57
N PRO A 116 15.41 6.46 10.78
CA PRO A 116 14.45 7.03 11.71
C PRO A 116 13.82 8.31 11.15
N ALA A 117 12.55 8.54 11.45
CA ALA A 117 11.86 9.78 11.11
C ALA A 117 12.45 10.94 11.94
N ARG A 118 13.07 11.92 11.25
CA ARG A 118 13.65 13.09 11.93
C ARG A 118 12.61 14.00 12.59
N PHE A 119 11.38 13.95 12.11
CA PHE A 119 10.25 14.78 12.56
C PHE A 119 8.99 13.92 12.73
N ALA A 120 9.11 12.83 13.48
CA ALA A 120 7.94 12.02 13.84
C ALA A 120 6.91 12.92 14.54
N GLY A 121 5.69 12.99 13.99
CA GLY A 121 4.62 13.84 14.51
C GLY A 121 4.48 15.22 13.87
N ALA A 122 5.46 15.73 13.10
CA ALA A 122 5.30 17.03 12.41
C ALA A 122 4.21 16.97 11.33
N THR A 123 4.08 15.85 10.64
CA THR A 123 2.98 15.57 9.69
C THR A 123 1.62 15.55 10.37
N ASP A 124 1.53 15.02 11.59
CA ASP A 124 0.29 14.95 12.37
C ASP A 124 -0.15 16.36 12.81
N VAL A 125 0.81 17.19 13.26
CA VAL A 125 0.53 18.58 13.63
C VAL A 125 0.12 19.37 12.41
N ALA A 126 0.80 19.21 11.27
CA ALA A 126 0.43 19.87 10.02
C ALA A 126 -0.96 19.44 9.54
N ALA A 127 -1.30 18.15 9.60
CA ALA A 127 -2.61 17.63 9.25
C ALA A 127 -3.70 18.22 10.16
N LYS A 128 -3.48 18.28 11.48
CA LYS A 128 -4.42 18.88 12.44
C LYS A 128 -4.63 20.38 12.17
N VAL A 129 -3.59 21.10 11.79
CA VAL A 129 -3.71 22.53 11.43
C VAL A 129 -4.47 22.70 10.11
N VAL A 130 -4.12 21.90 9.09
CA VAL A 130 -4.76 21.95 7.78
C VAL A 130 -6.24 21.60 7.88
N ASN A 131 -6.61 20.59 8.66
CA ASN A 131 -8.01 20.18 8.84
C ASN A 131 -8.88 21.24 9.54
N ARG A 132 -8.29 22.20 10.25
CA ARG A 132 -9.00 23.31 10.90
C ARG A 132 -9.22 24.52 9.99
N LEU A 133 -8.61 24.53 8.81
CA LEU A 133 -8.75 25.64 7.88
C LEU A 133 -10.17 25.68 7.26
N PRO A 134 -10.71 26.86 6.98
CA PRO A 134 -11.94 27.00 6.20
C PRO A 134 -11.81 26.35 4.82
N SER A 135 -12.89 25.79 4.29
CA SER A 135 -12.89 24.99 3.06
C SER A 135 -12.22 25.66 1.86
N ARG A 136 -12.32 26.99 1.73
CA ARG A 136 -11.67 27.75 0.65
C ARG A 136 -10.15 27.83 0.80
N ALA A 137 -9.64 28.04 2.02
CA ALA A 137 -8.21 28.06 2.31
C ALA A 137 -7.63 26.62 2.19
N HIS A 138 -8.40 25.63 2.58
CA HIS A 138 -8.06 24.23 2.45
C HIS A 138 -7.89 23.81 0.98
N LEU A 139 -8.82 24.21 0.10
CA LEU A 139 -8.73 23.97 -1.35
C LEU A 139 -7.47 24.62 -1.96
N ALA A 140 -7.20 25.87 -1.63
CA ALA A 140 -6.04 26.60 -2.15
C ALA A 140 -4.71 25.96 -1.69
N LEU A 141 -4.64 25.53 -0.42
CA LEU A 141 -3.42 24.93 0.14
C LEU A 141 -3.19 23.51 -0.38
N THR A 142 -4.25 22.73 -0.57
CA THR A 142 -4.14 21.31 -0.95
C THR A 142 -4.06 21.08 -2.45
N ALA A 143 -4.55 22.01 -3.28
CA ALA A 143 -4.35 21.94 -4.74
C ALA A 143 -2.88 21.85 -5.13
N ASP A 144 -2.00 22.43 -4.32
CA ASP A 144 -0.55 22.45 -4.55
C ASP A 144 0.28 21.60 -3.57
N ILE A 145 -0.36 20.91 -2.60
CA ILE A 145 0.37 20.17 -1.55
C ILE A 145 1.31 19.12 -2.13
N THR A 146 0.92 18.50 -3.24
CA THR A 146 1.76 17.51 -3.94
C THR A 146 3.01 18.12 -4.57
N LYS A 147 3.02 19.43 -4.84
CA LYS A 147 4.22 20.15 -5.30
C LYS A 147 5.22 20.37 -4.16
N PHE A 148 4.75 20.37 -2.92
CA PHE A 148 5.57 20.53 -1.72
C PHE A 148 6.00 19.20 -1.11
N MET A 149 5.39 18.08 -1.48
CA MET A 149 5.80 16.74 -1.09
C MET A 149 7.09 16.35 -1.81
N ARG A 150 8.22 16.80 -1.27
CA ARG A 150 9.53 16.41 -1.78
C ARG A 150 9.99 15.13 -1.09
N PRO A 151 10.58 14.17 -1.82
CA PRO A 151 11.13 12.97 -1.20
C PRO A 151 12.24 13.35 -0.23
N THR A 152 12.32 12.62 0.86
CA THR A 152 13.42 12.72 1.80
C THR A 152 14.60 11.89 1.31
N LYS A 153 15.72 11.95 2.07
CA LYS A 153 16.86 11.04 1.86
C LYS A 153 16.77 9.78 2.74
N ARG A 154 15.60 9.52 3.36
CA ARG A 154 15.41 8.33 4.19
C ARG A 154 15.53 7.08 3.35
N ARG A 155 16.23 6.10 3.88
CA ARG A 155 16.36 4.78 3.27
C ARG A 155 15.31 3.85 3.87
N TYR A 156 14.78 2.97 3.04
CA TYR A 156 13.82 1.95 3.40
C TYR A 156 14.13 0.70 2.61
N VAL A 157 14.06 -0.42 3.24
CA VAL A 157 14.13 -1.72 2.58
C VAL A 157 13.23 -2.70 3.32
N LEU A 158 12.49 -3.49 2.58
CA LEU A 158 11.60 -4.53 3.08
C LEU A 158 11.87 -5.81 2.30
N LEU A 159 12.21 -6.89 3.01
CA LEU A 159 12.35 -8.23 2.47
C LEU A 159 11.12 -9.05 2.86
N ILE A 160 10.47 -9.65 1.87
CA ILE A 160 9.30 -10.50 2.05
C ILE A 160 9.46 -11.80 1.26
N GLU A 161 8.67 -12.78 1.62
CA GLU A 161 8.56 -14.05 0.91
C GLU A 161 8.24 -13.84 -0.56
N ASP A 162 8.92 -14.58 -1.45
CA ASP A 162 8.55 -14.68 -2.85
C ASP A 162 7.43 -15.70 -3.00
N MET A 163 6.25 -15.25 -3.34
CA MET A 163 5.08 -16.10 -3.50
C MET A 163 5.10 -16.97 -4.78
N GLY A 164 6.20 -16.88 -5.53
CA GLY A 164 6.58 -17.83 -6.55
C GLY A 164 5.90 -17.66 -7.90
N ALA A 165 6.30 -18.57 -8.81
CA ALA A 165 5.90 -18.54 -10.22
C ALA A 165 4.46 -19.06 -10.48
N ASP A 166 3.83 -19.69 -9.47
CA ASP A 166 2.50 -20.28 -9.60
C ASP A 166 1.36 -19.30 -9.30
N THR A 167 1.68 -18.02 -9.24
CA THR A 167 0.71 -16.96 -9.01
C THR A 167 0.63 -16.00 -10.19
N VAL A 168 -0.56 -15.45 -10.41
CA VAL A 168 -0.87 -14.47 -11.47
C VAL A 168 -1.31 -13.17 -10.82
N VAL A 169 -0.81 -12.06 -11.35
CA VAL A 169 -1.31 -10.72 -11.09
C VAL A 169 -2.25 -10.33 -12.22
N HIS A 170 -3.42 -9.82 -11.87
CA HIS A 170 -4.31 -9.20 -12.83
C HIS A 170 -4.12 -7.69 -12.85
N ASP A 171 -4.40 -7.09 -13.99
CA ASP A 171 -4.37 -5.63 -14.16
C ASP A 171 -5.74 -5.10 -14.65
N LEU A 172 -5.78 -3.81 -14.99
CA LEU A 172 -7.02 -3.19 -15.49
C LEU A 172 -7.39 -3.63 -16.92
N GLU A 173 -6.46 -4.18 -17.69
CA GLU A 173 -6.70 -4.67 -19.06
C GLU A 173 -7.22 -6.10 -19.03
N GLU A 174 -6.67 -6.90 -18.11
CA GLU A 174 -7.11 -8.29 -17.83
C GLU A 174 -7.52 -8.43 -16.36
N PRO A 175 -8.69 -7.89 -15.97
CA PRO A 175 -9.15 -7.94 -14.59
C PRO A 175 -9.50 -9.37 -14.15
N PRO A 176 -9.48 -9.65 -12.83
CA PRO A 176 -9.87 -10.93 -12.30
C PRO A 176 -11.34 -11.28 -12.64
N SER A 177 -11.65 -12.55 -12.65
CA SER A 177 -13.04 -13.02 -12.81
C SER A 177 -13.90 -12.59 -11.62
N VAL A 178 -15.23 -12.58 -11.81
CA VAL A 178 -16.18 -12.31 -10.71
C VAL A 178 -16.01 -13.30 -9.56
N GLU A 179 -15.72 -14.56 -9.86
CA GLU A 179 -15.45 -15.58 -8.84
C GLU A 179 -14.22 -15.23 -8.01
N GLN A 180 -13.11 -14.83 -8.65
CA GLN A 180 -11.91 -14.37 -7.96
C GLN A 180 -12.16 -13.12 -7.11
N LEU A 181 -12.97 -12.17 -7.63
CA LEU A 181 -13.37 -10.99 -6.85
C LEU A 181 -14.22 -11.34 -5.63
N CYS A 182 -15.11 -12.35 -5.74
CA CYS A 182 -15.86 -12.88 -4.61
C CYS A 182 -14.93 -13.50 -3.56
N GLN A 183 -13.88 -14.21 -3.97
CA GLN A 183 -12.88 -14.75 -3.04
C GLN A 183 -12.15 -13.61 -2.31
N VAL A 184 -11.72 -12.57 -3.02
CA VAL A 184 -11.09 -11.38 -2.40
C VAL A 184 -12.04 -10.69 -1.43
N ALA A 185 -13.30 -10.51 -1.80
CA ALA A 185 -14.31 -9.92 -0.90
C ALA A 185 -14.51 -10.78 0.35
N GLY A 186 -14.46 -12.11 0.24
CA GLY A 186 -14.46 -13.04 1.38
C GLY A 186 -13.25 -12.85 2.28
N CYS A 187 -12.04 -12.72 1.72
CA CYS A 187 -10.81 -12.41 2.47
C CYS A 187 -10.91 -11.08 3.21
N LEU A 188 -11.39 -10.03 2.53
CA LEU A 188 -11.60 -8.71 3.14
C LEU A 188 -12.66 -8.77 4.27
N ALA A 189 -13.75 -9.52 4.08
CA ALA A 189 -14.75 -9.71 5.14
C ALA A 189 -14.16 -10.41 6.36
N GLY A 190 -13.32 -11.42 6.18
CA GLY A 190 -12.57 -12.08 7.25
C GLY A 190 -11.63 -11.12 7.98
N LEU A 191 -10.88 -10.32 7.22
CA LEU A 191 -10.01 -9.26 7.77
C LEU A 191 -10.83 -8.29 8.62
N HIS A 192 -11.89 -7.73 8.06
CA HIS A 192 -12.74 -6.76 8.74
C HIS A 192 -13.38 -7.33 10.01
N ALA A 193 -13.87 -8.57 9.95
CA ALA A 193 -14.48 -9.21 11.12
C ALA A 193 -13.48 -9.43 12.25
N SER A 194 -12.25 -9.83 11.95
CA SER A 194 -11.21 -10.11 12.95
C SER A 194 -10.73 -8.87 13.72
N PHE A 195 -10.84 -7.70 13.09
CA PHE A 195 -10.39 -6.44 13.67
C PHE A 195 -11.55 -5.48 14.02
N TRP A 196 -12.79 -5.97 14.01
CA TRP A 196 -13.98 -5.16 14.23
C TRP A 196 -13.99 -4.52 15.61
N GLY A 197 -14.06 -3.21 15.66
CA GLY A 197 -14.12 -2.43 16.89
C GLY A 197 -12.81 -2.41 17.70
N ARG A 198 -11.68 -2.89 17.15
CA ARG A 198 -10.37 -2.88 17.79
C ARG A 198 -9.83 -1.45 17.89
N GLN A 199 -9.93 -0.86 19.11
CA GLN A 199 -9.44 0.51 19.36
C GLN A 199 -7.93 0.57 19.63
N ASP A 200 -7.32 -0.54 20.05
CA ASP A 200 -5.88 -0.65 20.31
C ASP A 200 -5.02 -0.42 19.06
N LEU A 201 -5.63 -0.56 17.87
CA LEU A 201 -4.96 -0.29 16.61
C LEU A 201 -4.90 1.20 16.23
N ALA A 202 -5.68 2.07 16.85
CA ALA A 202 -5.80 3.48 16.44
C ALA A 202 -4.47 4.24 16.46
N ASP A 203 -3.58 3.90 17.38
CA ASP A 203 -2.26 4.52 17.53
C ASP A 203 -1.10 3.66 16.95
N HIS A 204 -1.42 2.52 16.34
CA HIS A 204 -0.39 1.63 15.81
C HIS A 204 0.26 2.23 14.55
N PRO A 205 1.60 2.16 14.37
CA PRO A 205 2.28 2.74 13.20
C PRO A 205 1.77 2.24 11.85
N ALA A 206 1.27 0.99 11.78
CA ALA A 206 0.70 0.42 10.55
C ALA A 206 -0.74 0.86 10.24
N THR A 207 -1.41 1.56 11.16
CA THR A 207 -2.85 1.82 11.05
C THR A 207 -3.22 3.29 11.05
N ARG A 208 -2.27 4.19 10.81
CA ARG A 208 -2.57 5.62 10.74
C ARG A 208 -3.73 5.89 9.79
N THR A 209 -4.73 6.58 10.30
CA THR A 209 -5.97 6.87 9.58
C THR A 209 -5.76 7.99 8.56
N LEU A 210 -5.37 7.63 7.34
CA LEU A 210 -5.35 8.58 6.22
C LEU A 210 -6.71 9.21 5.98
N VAL A 211 -7.77 8.42 6.11
CA VAL A 211 -9.14 8.85 5.84
C VAL A 211 -9.67 9.77 6.94
N THR A 212 -9.34 9.54 8.20
CA THR A 212 -9.83 10.37 9.31
C THR A 212 -8.96 11.60 9.56
N GLU A 213 -7.65 11.53 9.33
CA GLU A 213 -6.76 12.67 9.54
C GLU A 213 -6.72 13.64 8.36
N ILE A 214 -6.92 13.16 7.11
CA ILE A 214 -6.80 14.00 5.91
C ILE A 214 -7.93 13.80 4.88
N PRO A 215 -9.20 13.56 5.26
CA PRO A 215 -10.25 13.24 4.30
C PRO A 215 -10.45 14.34 3.25
N ARG A 216 -10.40 15.60 3.68
CA ARG A 216 -10.58 16.76 2.78
C ARG A 216 -9.39 16.97 1.84
N VAL A 217 -8.17 16.67 2.26
CA VAL A 217 -6.97 16.73 1.41
C VAL A 217 -7.07 15.71 0.29
N PHE A 218 -7.42 14.45 0.63
CA PHE A 218 -7.58 13.38 -0.34
C PHE A 218 -8.65 13.71 -1.39
N VAL A 219 -9.83 14.18 -0.97
CA VAL A 219 -10.91 14.59 -1.87
C VAL A 219 -10.48 15.76 -2.78
N ASN A 220 -9.73 16.71 -2.26
CA ASN A 220 -9.26 17.84 -3.05
C ASN A 220 -8.15 17.42 -4.06
N VAL A 221 -7.29 16.47 -3.70
CA VAL A 221 -6.32 15.86 -4.63
C VAL A 221 -7.06 15.12 -5.75
N LEU A 222 -8.08 14.33 -5.41
CA LEU A 222 -8.93 13.66 -6.39
C LEU A 222 -9.59 14.65 -7.35
N ARG A 223 -10.17 15.72 -6.83
CA ARG A 223 -10.78 16.79 -7.65
C ARG A 223 -9.77 17.54 -8.50
N GLY A 224 -8.68 17.99 -7.89
CA GLY A 224 -7.72 18.87 -8.55
C GLY A 224 -6.81 18.17 -9.57
N ARG A 225 -6.50 16.90 -9.35
CA ARG A 225 -5.55 16.13 -10.17
C ARG A 225 -6.18 14.99 -10.95
N CYS A 226 -6.93 14.14 -10.28
CA CYS A 226 -7.43 12.93 -10.93
C CYS A 226 -8.57 13.24 -11.90
N ARG A 227 -9.41 14.22 -11.58
CA ARG A 227 -10.52 14.59 -12.45
C ARG A 227 -10.08 15.16 -13.80
N PRO A 228 -9.18 16.15 -13.91
CA PRO A 228 -8.68 16.62 -15.18
C PRO A 228 -8.02 15.53 -16.01
N MET A 229 -7.26 14.63 -15.37
CA MET A 229 -6.65 13.48 -16.03
C MET A 229 -7.70 12.48 -16.54
N ALA A 230 -8.75 12.23 -15.77
CA ALA A 230 -9.85 11.38 -16.17
C ALA A 230 -10.65 12.01 -17.33
N GLU A 231 -10.86 13.30 -17.30
CA GLU A 231 -11.53 14.04 -18.38
C GLU A 231 -10.70 14.02 -19.67
N ASP A 232 -9.40 14.22 -19.59
CA ASP A 232 -8.50 14.17 -20.74
C ASP A 232 -8.49 12.75 -21.37
N ARG A 233 -8.38 11.71 -20.54
CA ARG A 233 -8.27 10.32 -21.00
C ARG A 233 -9.60 9.70 -21.44
N TRP A 234 -10.71 10.06 -20.80
CA TRP A 234 -12.02 9.44 -20.99
C TRP A 234 -13.13 10.41 -21.40
N SER A 235 -12.78 11.60 -21.92
CA SER A 235 -13.76 12.62 -22.31
C SER A 235 -14.81 12.13 -23.28
N SER A 236 -14.44 11.23 -24.21
CA SER A 236 -15.36 10.61 -25.18
C SER A 236 -16.32 9.60 -24.58
N TRP A 237 -16.07 9.14 -23.35
CA TRP A 237 -16.86 8.13 -22.64
C TRP A 237 -17.72 8.71 -21.53
N LEU A 238 -17.38 9.91 -21.07
CA LEU A 238 -18.09 10.59 -20.00
C LEU A 238 -19.22 11.46 -20.58
N THR A 239 -20.44 11.14 -20.22
CA THR A 239 -21.57 12.04 -20.48
C THR A 239 -21.63 13.17 -19.45
N ASP A 240 -22.38 14.23 -19.74
CA ASP A 240 -22.61 15.30 -18.75
C ASP A 240 -23.33 14.79 -17.50
N ALA A 241 -24.12 13.74 -17.64
CA ALA A 241 -24.74 13.07 -16.49
C ALA A 241 -23.70 12.40 -15.61
N ASP A 242 -22.69 11.72 -16.21
CA ASP A 242 -21.60 11.08 -15.46
C ASP A 242 -20.74 12.14 -14.75
N ARG A 243 -20.45 13.25 -15.41
CA ARG A 243 -19.72 14.36 -14.79
C ARG A 243 -20.46 14.91 -13.56
N ARG A 244 -21.77 15.17 -13.69
CA ARG A 244 -22.59 15.61 -12.55
C ARG A 244 -22.64 14.56 -11.42
N ARG A 245 -22.71 13.27 -11.74
CA ARG A 245 -22.67 12.20 -10.74
C ARG A 245 -21.33 12.13 -10.02
N LEU A 246 -20.21 12.27 -10.74
CA LEU A 246 -18.87 12.34 -10.16
C LEU A 246 -18.73 13.53 -9.21
N ASP A 247 -19.26 14.71 -9.58
CA ASP A 247 -19.25 15.88 -8.71
C ASP A 247 -20.07 15.64 -7.45
N ALA A 248 -21.30 15.20 -7.61
CA ALA A 248 -22.19 14.95 -6.49
C ALA A 248 -21.68 13.85 -5.56
N SER A 249 -21.10 12.76 -6.11
CA SER A 249 -20.51 11.69 -5.28
C SER A 249 -19.24 12.15 -4.56
N THR A 250 -18.42 13.01 -5.19
CA THR A 250 -17.24 13.57 -4.53
C THR A 250 -17.63 14.52 -3.40
N ASP A 251 -18.67 15.35 -3.58
CA ASP A 251 -19.21 16.23 -2.53
C ASP A 251 -19.79 15.42 -1.37
N ARG A 252 -20.54 14.38 -1.69
CA ARG A 252 -21.11 13.48 -0.70
C ARG A 252 -20.01 12.72 0.06
N PHE A 253 -19.03 12.17 -0.64
CA PHE A 253 -17.89 11.49 -0.02
C PHE A 253 -17.14 12.41 0.95
N ALA A 254 -16.91 13.68 0.57
CA ALA A 254 -16.29 14.67 1.45
C ALA A 254 -17.13 14.99 2.70
N ALA A 255 -18.47 14.96 2.58
CA ALA A 255 -19.38 15.15 3.69
C ALA A 255 -19.47 13.91 4.57
N ASP A 256 -19.55 12.74 3.95
CA ASP A 256 -19.75 11.45 4.62
C ASP A 256 -18.49 10.99 5.35
N LEU A 257 -17.27 11.34 4.89
CA LEU A 257 -16.02 11.02 5.58
C LEU A 257 -15.94 11.52 7.02
N GLY A 258 -16.71 12.55 7.36
CA GLY A 258 -16.83 13.05 8.75
C GLY A 258 -17.87 12.32 9.58
N VAL A 259 -18.75 11.53 8.94
CA VAL A 259 -19.94 10.92 9.56
C VAL A 259 -19.82 9.39 9.58
N ILE A 260 -19.18 8.79 8.57
CA ILE A 260 -19.00 7.33 8.46
C ILE A 260 -17.77 6.93 9.29
N ASN A 261 -17.85 7.13 10.59
CA ASN A 261 -16.77 6.75 11.49
C ASN A 261 -17.03 5.45 12.25
N GLU A 262 -18.17 4.81 12.07
CA GLU A 262 -18.47 3.55 12.73
C GLU A 262 -19.28 2.61 11.82
N PRO A 263 -19.00 1.33 11.83
CA PRO A 263 -17.99 0.64 12.64
C PRO A 263 -16.58 0.75 12.08
N HIS A 264 -15.58 0.85 12.97
CA HIS A 264 -14.17 0.84 12.58
C HIS A 264 -13.62 -0.58 12.56
N THR A 265 -12.82 -0.87 11.56
CA THR A 265 -12.02 -2.08 11.47
C THR A 265 -10.68 -1.78 10.82
N TYR A 266 -9.80 -2.77 10.76
CA TYR A 266 -8.59 -2.68 9.96
C TYR A 266 -8.94 -2.90 8.50
N VAL A 267 -8.55 -1.98 7.64
CA VAL A 267 -8.77 -2.03 6.19
C VAL A 267 -7.44 -2.10 5.45
N HIS A 268 -7.43 -2.79 4.31
CA HIS A 268 -6.25 -2.88 3.44
C HIS A 268 -5.90 -1.51 2.83
N GLY A 269 -6.91 -0.75 2.44
CA GLY A 269 -6.78 0.61 1.93
C GLY A 269 -6.47 0.73 0.44
N ASP A 270 -5.96 -0.33 -0.22
CA ASP A 270 -5.68 -0.34 -1.66
C ASP A 270 -5.85 -1.75 -2.28
N PRO A 271 -7.04 -2.40 -2.14
CA PRO A 271 -7.27 -3.76 -2.61
C PRO A 271 -7.55 -3.83 -4.12
N ARG A 272 -6.66 -3.25 -4.93
CA ARG A 272 -6.71 -3.35 -6.40
C ARG A 272 -6.23 -4.71 -6.88
N SER A 273 -6.67 -5.13 -8.05
CA SER A 273 -6.29 -6.43 -8.62
C SER A 273 -4.77 -6.61 -8.80
N ASP A 274 -4.02 -5.55 -9.07
CA ASP A 274 -2.57 -5.57 -9.18
C ASP A 274 -1.83 -5.65 -7.84
N ASN A 275 -2.55 -5.50 -6.71
CA ASN A 275 -2.06 -5.74 -5.35
C ASN A 275 -2.49 -7.12 -4.82
N ILE A 276 -2.97 -8.01 -5.67
CA ILE A 276 -3.47 -9.33 -5.29
C ILE A 276 -2.85 -10.39 -6.20
N LEU A 277 -2.26 -11.42 -5.60
CA LEU A 277 -1.80 -12.59 -6.32
C LEU A 277 -2.86 -13.69 -6.27
N PHE A 278 -3.16 -14.25 -7.44
CA PHE A 278 -4.10 -15.36 -7.58
C PHE A 278 -3.33 -16.64 -7.94
N GLY A 279 -3.66 -17.74 -7.28
CA GLY A 279 -3.05 -19.04 -7.49
C GLY A 279 -3.96 -20.17 -7.03
N ALA A 280 -3.39 -21.35 -6.77
CA ALA A 280 -4.12 -22.48 -6.23
C ALA A 280 -4.39 -22.29 -4.73
N GLY A 281 -5.42 -21.55 -4.37
CA GLY A 281 -5.80 -21.29 -2.97
C GLY A 281 -6.38 -19.91 -2.78
N ASP A 282 -6.36 -19.44 -1.52
CA ASP A 282 -6.87 -18.11 -1.20
C ASP A 282 -6.00 -17.03 -1.85
N PRO A 283 -6.62 -15.91 -2.29
CA PRO A 283 -5.90 -14.76 -2.79
C PRO A 283 -4.87 -14.24 -1.77
N ILE A 284 -3.69 -13.83 -2.28
CA ILE A 284 -2.61 -13.31 -1.45
C ILE A 284 -2.59 -11.80 -1.57
N MET A 285 -2.73 -11.10 -0.45
CA MET A 285 -2.81 -9.65 -0.44
C MET A 285 -1.43 -9.01 -0.27
N LEU A 286 -1.10 -8.07 -1.14
CA LEU A 286 0.16 -7.34 -1.22
C LEU A 286 -0.06 -5.85 -0.98
N ASP A 287 1.03 -5.10 -0.79
CA ASP A 287 1.07 -3.63 -0.70
C ASP A 287 0.17 -3.04 0.40
N TRP A 288 0.58 -3.24 1.63
CA TRP A 288 -0.10 -2.75 2.82
C TRP A 288 0.27 -1.30 3.19
N ALA A 289 0.91 -0.58 2.27
CA ALA A 289 1.32 0.81 2.48
C ALA A 289 0.16 1.77 2.77
N MET A 290 -1.05 1.44 2.31
CA MET A 290 -2.26 2.24 2.50
C MET A 290 -3.19 1.71 3.60
N SER A 291 -2.80 0.62 4.28
CA SER A 291 -3.61 0.02 5.34
C SER A 291 -3.90 1.00 6.47
N SER A 292 -5.09 0.91 7.08
CA SER A 292 -5.52 1.86 8.11
C SER A 292 -6.67 1.30 8.96
N VAL A 293 -7.06 2.05 9.98
CA VAL A 293 -8.35 1.83 10.65
C VAL A 293 -9.40 2.69 9.95
N GLY A 294 -10.49 2.06 9.51
CA GLY A 294 -11.54 2.75 8.76
C GLY A 294 -12.82 1.94 8.60
N HIS A 295 -13.75 2.46 7.83
CA HIS A 295 -15.01 1.78 7.52
C HIS A 295 -14.78 0.65 6.50
N PRO A 296 -15.30 -0.59 6.72
CA PRO A 296 -15.07 -1.74 5.84
C PRO A 296 -15.54 -1.52 4.41
N GLY A 297 -16.58 -0.70 4.22
CA GLY A 297 -17.08 -0.33 2.88
C GLY A 297 -16.06 0.37 2.00
N TYR A 298 -14.97 0.91 2.58
CA TYR A 298 -13.89 1.52 1.80
C TYR A 298 -13.21 0.48 0.91
N ASP A 299 -12.75 -0.63 1.48
CA ASP A 299 -12.09 -1.70 0.73
C ASP A 299 -13.01 -2.30 -0.33
N ILE A 300 -14.26 -2.57 0.02
CA ILE A 300 -15.23 -3.16 -0.91
C ILE A 300 -15.52 -2.20 -2.08
N GLY A 301 -15.76 -0.91 -1.77
CA GLY A 301 -15.98 0.10 -2.81
C GLY A 301 -14.77 0.28 -3.72
N TYR A 302 -13.56 0.21 -3.15
CA TYR A 302 -12.32 0.33 -3.89
C TYR A 302 -12.08 -0.89 -4.80
N LEU A 303 -12.24 -2.11 -4.27
CA LEU A 303 -12.15 -3.37 -5.02
C LEU A 303 -13.10 -3.36 -6.22
N LEU A 304 -14.39 -3.07 -5.99
CA LEU A 304 -15.39 -3.05 -7.04
C LEU A 304 -15.13 -1.94 -8.07
N GLY A 305 -14.71 -0.77 -7.59
CA GLY A 305 -14.43 0.39 -8.45
C GLY A 305 -13.24 0.20 -9.37
N SER A 306 -12.20 -0.49 -8.89
CA SER A 306 -10.93 -0.65 -9.60
C SER A 306 -10.80 -1.96 -10.38
N SER A 307 -11.61 -2.98 -10.09
CA SER A 307 -11.36 -4.34 -10.61
C SER A 307 -12.51 -4.93 -11.43
N LEU A 308 -13.76 -4.41 -11.34
CA LEU A 308 -14.86 -4.89 -12.16
C LEU A 308 -14.88 -4.27 -13.56
N ARG A 309 -15.17 -5.08 -14.56
CA ARG A 309 -15.48 -4.60 -15.91
C ARG A 309 -16.82 -3.84 -15.92
N ARG A 310 -17.01 -3.01 -16.96
CA ARG A 310 -18.22 -2.21 -17.08
C ARG A 310 -19.48 -3.08 -17.27
N ASP A 311 -19.35 -4.16 -18.01
CA ASP A 311 -20.37 -5.16 -18.28
C ASP A 311 -20.72 -6.01 -17.03
N ASP A 312 -19.78 -6.18 -16.10
CA ASP A 312 -19.97 -6.89 -14.84
C ASP A 312 -20.63 -5.99 -13.75
N LYS A 313 -20.66 -4.68 -13.97
CA LYS A 313 -21.20 -3.71 -12.99
C LYS A 313 -22.73 -3.56 -13.02
N GLY A 314 -23.41 -4.27 -13.89
CA GLY A 314 -24.88 -4.35 -14.01
C GLY A 314 -25.49 -3.25 -14.86
#